data_5f0b40b5f8b89dc459ea77e57caa4c60
#
_entry.id   5f0b40b5f8b89dc459ea77e57caa4c60
#
_cell.length_a   1.000
_cell.length_b   1.000
_cell.length_c   1.000
_cell.angle_alpha   90.00
_cell.angle_beta   90.00
_cell.angle_gamma   90.00
#
_symmetry.space_group_name_H-M   'P 1'
#
loop_
_entity.id
_entity.type
_entity.pdbx_description
1 polymer ?
#
loop_
_entity_poly.entity_id
_entity_poly.type
_entity_poly.pdbx_seq_one_letter_code
_entity_poly.pdbx_strand_id
1 'polypeptide(L)'
;MKRIFSAVRIEPGELFLKSFRDLRSGLCSEPIKWVEEHNIHITLKFFGETDERQIPGISSSLAEIAQNSGDLNFRLSGIGIFGSRYQPKVVWAGIEPPEPLALLMKTVQQEMLKHGFESDRQNIVPHLTLGRIKFLNDRVLFQKLIDANKAISSPQLIIKECILYESILQREGPRYIALRKFPFGK
;
A
#
# COMPACT_ATOMS: atom_id res chain seq x y z
N MET A 1 -20.31 9.95 7.27
CA MET A 1 -18.83 9.84 7.30
C MET A 1 -18.42 8.63 6.47
N LYS A 2 -17.26 8.68 5.81
CA LYS A 2 -16.70 7.59 5.01
C LYS A 2 -15.27 7.33 5.43
N ARG A 3 -14.90 6.05 5.53
CA ARG A 3 -13.49 5.68 5.77
C ARG A 3 -12.76 5.70 4.44
N ILE A 4 -11.88 6.68 4.24
CA ILE A 4 -11.23 6.88 2.95
C ILE A 4 -9.71 6.86 3.02
N PHE A 5 -9.07 6.56 1.87
CA PHE A 5 -7.63 6.61 1.68
C PHE A 5 -7.30 6.87 0.20
N SER A 6 -6.15 7.47 -0.09
CA SER A 6 -5.61 7.57 -1.43
C SER A 6 -4.52 6.53 -1.66
N ALA A 7 -4.47 5.96 -2.87
CA ALA A 7 -3.54 4.89 -3.21
C ALA A 7 -3.26 4.84 -4.71
N VAL A 8 -2.20 4.12 -5.08
CA VAL A 8 -1.96 3.64 -6.43
C VAL A 8 -2.25 2.14 -6.49
N ARG A 9 -3.02 1.70 -7.51
CA ARG A 9 -3.30 0.29 -7.74
C ARG A 9 -2.09 -0.37 -8.38
N ILE A 10 -1.79 -1.59 -7.96
CA ILE A 10 -0.65 -2.37 -8.43
C ILE A 10 -1.14 -3.67 -9.09
N GLU A 11 -0.58 -3.97 -10.24
CA GLU A 11 -0.74 -5.26 -10.92
C GLU A 11 0.65 -5.90 -11.03
N PRO A 12 1.09 -6.65 -10.00
CA PRO A 12 2.49 -7.03 -9.83
C PRO A 12 2.99 -8.11 -10.82
N GLY A 13 2.11 -8.64 -11.67
CA GLY A 13 2.42 -9.72 -12.60
C GLY A 13 2.39 -11.11 -11.94
N GLU A 14 2.15 -12.14 -12.77
CA GLU A 14 1.87 -13.51 -12.30
C GLU A 14 3.05 -14.14 -11.54
N LEU A 15 4.28 -13.86 -11.94
CA LEU A 15 5.45 -14.41 -11.25
C LEU A 15 5.55 -13.93 -9.80
N PHE A 16 5.30 -12.64 -9.56
CA PHE A 16 5.25 -12.10 -8.20
C PHE A 16 4.07 -12.65 -7.41
N LEU A 17 2.88 -12.73 -8.03
CA LEU A 17 1.69 -13.26 -7.39
C LEU A 17 1.85 -14.73 -7.01
N LYS A 18 2.50 -15.55 -7.85
CA LYS A 18 2.83 -16.94 -7.52
C LYS A 18 3.67 -17.01 -6.25
N SER A 19 4.76 -16.26 -6.18
CA SER A 19 5.63 -16.26 -4.99
C SER A 19 4.91 -15.73 -3.75
N PHE A 20 4.02 -14.77 -3.91
CA PHE A 20 3.16 -14.30 -2.82
C PHE A 20 2.21 -15.40 -2.32
N ARG A 21 1.57 -16.16 -3.22
CA ARG A 21 0.73 -17.32 -2.86
C ARG A 21 1.53 -18.41 -2.18
N ASP A 22 2.73 -18.71 -2.65
CA ASP A 22 3.64 -19.70 -2.06
C ASP A 22 4.03 -19.29 -0.63
N LEU A 23 4.37 -18.02 -0.40
CA LEU A 23 4.64 -17.47 0.92
C LEU A 23 3.41 -17.58 1.85
N ARG A 24 2.22 -17.18 1.35
CA ARG A 24 0.95 -17.28 2.07
C ARG A 24 0.63 -18.72 2.45
N SER A 25 0.83 -19.66 1.53
CA SER A 25 0.62 -21.09 1.75
C SER A 25 1.58 -21.66 2.80
N GLY A 26 2.88 -21.31 2.70
CA GLY A 26 3.89 -21.73 3.66
C GLY A 26 3.66 -21.22 5.09
N LEU A 27 2.90 -20.13 5.24
CA LEU A 27 2.55 -19.50 6.52
C LEU A 27 1.05 -19.61 6.84
N CYS A 28 0.35 -20.60 6.28
CA CYS A 28 -1.11 -20.75 6.45
C CYS A 28 -1.53 -21.03 7.90
N SER A 29 -0.64 -21.59 8.74
CA SER A 29 -0.86 -21.83 10.19
C SER A 29 -0.64 -20.58 11.04
N GLU A 30 -0.06 -19.53 10.47
CA GLU A 30 0.22 -18.30 11.20
C GLU A 30 -0.95 -17.31 11.14
N PRO A 31 -1.31 -16.65 12.25
CA PRO A 31 -2.40 -15.69 12.30
C PRO A 31 -2.03 -14.36 11.60
N ILE A 32 -1.84 -14.44 10.30
CA ILE A 32 -1.55 -13.33 9.40
C ILE A 32 -2.80 -13.04 8.57
N LYS A 33 -3.29 -11.80 8.63
CA LYS A 33 -4.33 -11.32 7.72
C LYS A 33 -3.67 -10.87 6.43
N TRP A 34 -3.67 -11.75 5.44
CA TRP A 34 -3.14 -11.46 4.11
C TRP A 34 -4.02 -10.49 3.34
N VAL A 35 -3.40 -9.69 2.47
CA VAL A 35 -4.11 -8.84 1.51
C VAL A 35 -4.60 -9.72 0.37
N GLU A 36 -5.87 -9.59 0.00
CA GLU A 36 -6.41 -10.28 -1.17
C GLU A 36 -5.87 -9.65 -2.46
N GLU A 37 -5.62 -10.47 -3.48
CA GLU A 37 -4.95 -10.04 -4.72
C GLU A 37 -5.67 -8.88 -5.41
N HIS A 38 -7.00 -8.88 -5.39
CA HIS A 38 -7.81 -7.79 -5.98
C HIS A 38 -7.72 -6.47 -5.18
N ASN A 39 -7.21 -6.52 -3.95
CA ASN A 39 -7.02 -5.36 -3.07
C ASN A 39 -5.57 -4.87 -3.03
N ILE A 40 -4.69 -5.40 -3.88
CA ILE A 40 -3.28 -5.00 -3.92
C ILE A 40 -3.15 -3.53 -4.35
N HIS A 41 -2.55 -2.71 -3.48
CA HIS A 41 -2.33 -1.28 -3.69
C HIS A 41 -1.18 -0.77 -2.80
N ILE A 42 -0.62 0.37 -3.16
CA ILE A 42 0.29 1.13 -2.29
C ILE A 42 -0.46 2.36 -1.80
N THR A 43 -0.63 2.47 -0.49
CA THR A 43 -1.31 3.62 0.13
C THR A 43 -0.43 4.86 0.05
N LEU A 44 -0.98 5.97 -0.43
CA LEU A 44 -0.34 7.28 -0.41
C LEU A 44 -0.64 8.02 0.90
N LYS A 45 -1.92 8.03 1.29
CA LYS A 45 -2.38 8.60 2.56
C LYS A 45 -3.65 7.93 3.04
N PHE A 46 -3.69 7.63 4.32
CA PHE A 46 -4.90 7.17 4.99
C PHE A 46 -5.57 8.33 5.72
N PHE A 47 -6.83 8.64 5.39
CA PHE A 47 -7.59 9.75 5.99
C PHE A 47 -8.43 9.30 7.19
N GLY A 48 -8.80 8.02 7.23
CA GLY A 48 -9.70 7.50 8.27
C GLY A 48 -11.17 7.88 8.00
N GLU A 49 -11.94 7.97 9.09
CA GLU A 49 -13.33 8.39 9.04
C GLU A 49 -13.42 9.88 8.73
N THR A 50 -13.89 10.22 7.54
CA THR A 50 -13.88 11.56 6.96
C THR A 50 -15.30 12.03 6.70
N ASP A 51 -15.61 13.28 7.04
CA ASP A 51 -16.89 13.90 6.69
C ASP A 51 -17.01 14.00 5.15
N GLU A 52 -18.15 13.59 4.60
CA GLU A 52 -18.37 13.60 3.16
C GLU A 52 -18.25 14.99 2.54
N ARG A 53 -18.49 16.05 3.32
CA ARG A 53 -18.29 17.45 2.90
C ARG A 53 -16.83 17.80 2.62
N GLN A 54 -15.88 17.09 3.20
CA GLN A 54 -14.42 17.29 2.94
C GLN A 54 -13.96 16.59 1.66
N ILE A 55 -14.68 15.56 1.19
CA ILE A 55 -14.28 14.75 0.03
C ILE A 55 -14.08 15.57 -1.24
N PRO A 56 -14.92 16.57 -1.60
CA PRO A 56 -14.69 17.40 -2.76
C PRO A 56 -13.35 18.18 -2.70
N GLY A 57 -13.03 18.78 -1.54
CA GLY A 57 -11.77 19.50 -1.35
C GLY A 57 -10.55 18.58 -1.46
N ILE A 58 -10.57 17.41 -0.79
CA ILE A 58 -9.53 16.38 -0.89
C ILE A 58 -9.35 15.95 -2.36
N SER A 59 -10.47 15.72 -3.07
CA SER A 59 -10.45 15.32 -4.48
C SER A 59 -9.85 16.38 -5.38
N SER A 60 -10.11 17.65 -5.11
CA SER A 60 -9.54 18.78 -5.88
C SER A 60 -8.03 18.85 -5.73
N SER A 61 -7.54 18.75 -4.48
CA SER A 61 -6.10 18.73 -4.21
C SER A 61 -5.41 17.50 -4.81
N LEU A 62 -6.03 16.29 -4.73
CA LEU A 62 -5.48 15.10 -5.38
C LEU A 62 -5.44 15.23 -6.90
N ALA A 63 -6.42 15.90 -7.53
CA ALA A 63 -6.43 16.16 -8.96
C ALA A 63 -5.28 17.10 -9.37
N GLU A 64 -5.04 18.16 -8.60
CA GLU A 64 -3.93 19.09 -8.84
C GLU A 64 -2.57 18.39 -8.69
N ILE A 65 -2.38 17.60 -7.63
CA ILE A 65 -1.16 16.82 -7.43
C ILE A 65 -0.94 15.86 -8.61
N ALA A 66 -1.98 15.15 -9.03
CA ALA A 66 -1.89 14.19 -10.13
C ALA A 66 -1.52 14.88 -11.45
N GLN A 67 -2.11 16.03 -11.77
CA GLN A 67 -1.78 16.82 -12.98
C GLN A 67 -0.32 17.27 -13.01
N ASN A 68 0.28 17.52 -11.85
CA ASN A 68 1.68 17.92 -11.70
C ASN A 68 2.64 16.74 -11.51
N SER A 69 2.14 15.51 -11.53
CA SER A 69 2.92 14.28 -11.41
C SER A 69 3.02 13.58 -12.76
N GLY A 70 4.20 13.08 -13.09
CA GLY A 70 4.39 12.17 -14.25
C GLY A 70 4.13 10.71 -13.88
N ASP A 71 4.18 9.84 -14.90
CA ASP A 71 4.11 8.39 -14.72
C ASP A 71 5.15 7.90 -13.71
N LEU A 72 4.74 7.04 -12.78
CA LEU A 72 5.66 6.42 -11.84
C LEU A 72 6.17 5.11 -12.40
N ASN A 73 7.48 4.97 -12.47
CA ASN A 73 8.15 3.78 -12.98
C ASN A 73 8.97 3.14 -11.85
N PHE A 74 8.57 1.94 -11.42
CA PHE A 74 9.28 1.18 -10.39
C PHE A 74 8.97 -0.32 -10.53
N ARG A 75 9.65 -1.14 -9.75
CA ARG A 75 9.32 -2.57 -9.56
C ARG A 75 9.14 -2.87 -8.06
N LEU A 76 8.43 -3.94 -7.76
CA LEU A 76 8.47 -4.51 -6.42
C LEU A 76 9.80 -5.24 -6.25
N SER A 77 10.44 -5.10 -5.10
CA SER A 77 11.75 -5.68 -4.84
C SER A 77 11.87 -6.12 -3.38
N GLY A 78 12.04 -7.42 -3.19
CA GLY A 78 12.23 -8.04 -1.89
C GLY A 78 11.00 -8.05 -0.98
N ILE A 79 11.00 -8.99 -0.03
CA ILE A 79 10.02 -9.06 1.05
C ILE A 79 10.69 -8.66 2.36
N GLY A 80 10.01 -7.81 3.12
CA GLY A 80 10.47 -7.34 4.42
C GLY A 80 9.38 -7.33 5.47
N ILE A 81 9.73 -6.89 6.67
CA ILE A 81 8.81 -6.74 7.80
C ILE A 81 8.91 -5.35 8.40
N PHE A 82 7.78 -4.80 8.86
CA PHE A 82 7.77 -3.70 9.83
C PHE A 82 7.52 -4.25 11.22
N GLY A 83 8.05 -3.54 12.20
CA GLY A 83 8.15 -3.98 13.58
C GLY A 83 9.54 -4.52 13.89
N SER A 84 9.72 -5.07 15.07
CA SER A 84 10.98 -5.70 15.44
C SER A 84 11.02 -7.16 14.96
N ARG A 85 12.23 -7.74 14.87
CA ARG A 85 12.41 -9.19 14.62
C ARG A 85 11.67 -10.04 15.64
N TYR A 86 11.47 -9.55 16.86
CA TYR A 86 10.76 -10.24 17.93
C TYR A 86 9.24 -10.03 17.88
N GLN A 87 8.79 -8.91 17.31
CA GLN A 87 7.37 -8.55 17.17
C GLN A 87 7.11 -7.94 15.79
N PRO A 88 7.19 -8.73 14.72
CA PRO A 88 6.84 -8.26 13.40
C PRO A 88 5.33 -7.96 13.35
N LYS A 89 4.95 -6.89 12.65
CA LYS A 89 3.57 -6.42 12.54
C LYS A 89 3.01 -6.48 11.13
N VAL A 90 3.87 -6.27 10.14
CA VAL A 90 3.47 -6.20 8.73
C VAL A 90 4.50 -6.92 7.87
N VAL A 91 4.01 -7.74 6.94
CA VAL A 91 4.80 -8.25 5.80
C VAL A 91 4.55 -7.33 4.62
N TRP A 92 5.61 -6.90 3.96
CA TRP A 92 5.53 -5.95 2.84
C TRP A 92 6.52 -6.31 1.74
N ALA A 93 6.26 -5.83 0.51
CA ALA A 93 7.22 -5.83 -0.58
C ALA A 93 7.78 -4.42 -0.79
N GLY A 94 9.11 -4.34 -1.04
CA GLY A 94 9.82 -3.09 -1.30
C GLY A 94 9.52 -2.53 -2.68
N ILE A 95 9.93 -1.29 -2.89
CA ILE A 95 9.77 -0.52 -4.12
C ILE A 95 11.15 -0.09 -4.61
N GLU A 96 11.43 -0.26 -5.89
CA GLU A 96 12.73 0.11 -6.49
C GLU A 96 12.55 0.73 -7.88
N PRO A 97 12.98 1.97 -8.14
CA PRO A 97 13.48 2.92 -7.15
C PRO A 97 12.33 3.48 -6.28
N PRO A 98 12.56 3.81 -4.99
CA PRO A 98 11.50 4.29 -4.10
C PRO A 98 11.21 5.79 -4.24
N GLU A 99 12.16 6.59 -4.76
CA GLU A 99 12.14 8.04 -4.71
C GLU A 99 10.92 8.67 -5.40
N PRO A 100 10.50 8.26 -6.63
CA PRO A 100 9.34 8.88 -7.28
C PRO A 100 8.06 8.72 -6.47
N LEU A 101 7.85 7.52 -5.91
CA LEU A 101 6.67 7.23 -5.09
C LEU A 101 6.75 7.92 -3.72
N ALA A 102 7.93 7.97 -3.10
CA ALA A 102 8.16 8.69 -1.85
C ALA A 102 7.87 10.20 -2.01
N LEU A 103 8.26 10.79 -3.13
CA LEU A 103 7.97 12.19 -3.45
C LEU A 103 6.46 12.42 -3.56
N LEU A 104 5.75 11.57 -4.31
CA LEU A 104 4.29 11.66 -4.43
C LEU A 104 3.60 11.53 -3.06
N MET A 105 4.00 10.55 -2.25
CA MET A 105 3.46 10.36 -0.91
C MET A 105 3.69 11.59 -0.03
N LYS A 106 4.90 12.17 -0.08
CA LYS A 106 5.25 13.39 0.67
C LYS A 106 4.39 14.58 0.22
N THR A 107 4.24 14.78 -1.09
CA THR A 107 3.42 15.85 -1.66
C THR A 107 1.96 15.72 -1.23
N VAL A 108 1.38 14.50 -1.30
CA VAL A 108 0.02 14.24 -0.83
C VAL A 108 -0.10 14.56 0.65
N GLN A 109 0.84 14.10 1.49
CA GLN A 109 0.78 14.36 2.93
C GLN A 109 0.85 15.85 3.25
N GLN A 110 1.74 16.60 2.61
CA GLN A 110 1.88 18.04 2.81
C GLN A 110 0.63 18.81 2.40
N GLU A 111 0.05 18.46 1.25
CA GLU A 111 -1.17 19.12 0.76
C GLU A 111 -2.36 18.86 1.69
N MET A 112 -2.48 17.64 2.23
CA MET A 112 -3.58 17.27 3.10
C MET A 112 -3.55 17.97 4.48
N LEU A 113 -2.43 18.58 4.88
CA LEU A 113 -2.40 19.47 6.06
C LEU A 113 -3.37 20.63 5.91
N LYS A 114 -3.55 21.17 4.70
CA LYS A 114 -4.51 22.27 4.43
C LYS A 114 -5.97 21.86 4.68
N HIS A 115 -6.25 20.56 4.63
CA HIS A 115 -7.58 20.00 4.93
C HIS A 115 -7.72 19.51 6.37
N GLY A 116 -6.74 19.81 7.25
CA GLY A 116 -6.77 19.43 8.66
C GLY A 116 -6.35 17.99 8.96
N PHE A 117 -5.77 17.28 8.00
CA PHE A 117 -5.23 15.94 8.23
C PHE A 117 -3.77 16.03 8.68
N GLU A 118 -3.46 15.41 9.81
CA GLU A 118 -2.07 15.36 10.31
C GLU A 118 -1.16 14.58 9.35
N SER A 119 0.12 14.94 9.33
CA SER A 119 1.15 14.14 8.68
C SER A 119 1.35 12.83 9.43
N ASP A 120 1.58 11.74 8.69
CA ASP A 120 1.92 10.47 9.32
C ASP A 120 3.25 10.62 10.07
N ARG A 121 3.28 10.25 11.36
CA ARG A 121 4.43 10.45 12.26
C ARG A 121 5.64 9.57 11.93
N GLN A 122 5.49 8.60 11.03
CA GLN A 122 6.55 7.68 10.64
C GLN A 122 7.25 8.16 9.35
N ASN A 123 8.51 7.78 9.20
CA ASN A 123 9.22 7.98 7.94
C ASN A 123 8.41 7.38 6.78
N ILE A 124 8.25 8.17 5.72
CA ILE A 124 7.56 7.72 4.51
C ILE A 124 8.44 6.67 3.84
N VAL A 125 8.09 5.41 3.99
CA VAL A 125 8.73 4.29 3.30
C VAL A 125 7.72 3.69 2.33
N PRO A 126 7.87 3.94 1.02
CA PRO A 126 7.01 3.32 0.01
C PRO A 126 7.09 1.79 0.11
N HIS A 127 5.93 1.15 0.23
CA HIS A 127 5.84 -0.30 0.34
C HIS A 127 4.48 -0.82 -0.10
N LEU A 128 4.47 -2.05 -0.59
CA LEU A 128 3.25 -2.80 -0.81
C LEU A 128 2.98 -3.68 0.41
N THR A 129 1.94 -3.40 1.18
CA THR A 129 1.52 -4.30 2.27
C THR A 129 1.01 -5.62 1.69
N LEU A 130 1.57 -6.73 2.15
CA LEU A 130 1.16 -8.10 1.78
C LEU A 130 0.33 -8.77 2.87
N GLY A 131 0.61 -8.47 4.15
CA GLY A 131 -0.13 -9.06 5.26
C GLY A 131 0.12 -8.33 6.58
N ARG A 132 -0.85 -8.46 7.51
CA ARG A 132 -0.78 -7.90 8.86
C ARG A 132 -0.74 -9.05 9.86
N ILE A 133 0.30 -9.08 10.68
CA ILE A 133 0.59 -10.13 11.64
C ILE A 133 -0.11 -9.79 12.95
N LYS A 134 -0.93 -10.71 13.48
CA LYS A 134 -1.49 -10.59 14.82
C LYS A 134 -0.47 -11.05 15.87
N PHE A 135 0.05 -12.26 15.70
CA PHE A 135 1.16 -12.86 16.44
C PHE A 135 1.76 -13.98 15.59
N LEU A 136 2.85 -14.60 16.04
CA LEU A 136 3.47 -15.74 15.36
C LEU A 136 3.56 -16.93 16.31
N ASN A 137 3.17 -18.10 15.82
CA ASN A 137 3.33 -19.38 16.49
C ASN A 137 4.75 -19.94 16.27
N ASP A 138 5.20 -19.96 15.01
CA ASP A 138 6.55 -20.41 14.62
C ASP A 138 7.36 -19.28 13.99
N ARG A 139 8.15 -18.61 14.82
CA ARG A 139 9.03 -17.51 14.38
C ARG A 139 10.19 -17.98 13.51
N VAL A 140 10.66 -19.21 13.71
CA VAL A 140 11.80 -19.76 12.96
C VAL A 140 11.37 -20.02 11.51
N LEU A 141 10.24 -20.71 11.33
CA LEU A 141 9.64 -20.93 10.01
C LEU A 141 9.33 -19.59 9.31
N PHE A 142 8.68 -18.67 10.04
CA PHE A 142 8.37 -17.34 9.52
C PHE A 142 9.63 -16.63 8.99
N GLN A 143 10.67 -16.55 9.82
CA GLN A 143 11.92 -15.87 9.42
C GLN A 143 12.58 -16.54 8.22
N LYS A 144 12.63 -17.89 8.20
CA LYS A 144 13.18 -18.67 7.08
C LYS A 144 12.46 -18.35 5.77
N LEU A 145 11.12 -18.27 5.78
CA LEU A 145 10.33 -17.99 4.58
C LEU A 145 10.46 -16.52 4.15
N ILE A 146 10.53 -15.57 5.07
CA ILE A 146 10.81 -14.17 4.74
C ILE A 146 12.20 -14.05 4.10
N ASP A 147 13.23 -14.68 4.68
CA ASP A 147 14.61 -14.63 4.17
C ASP A 147 14.73 -15.26 2.77
N ALA A 148 14.02 -16.36 2.51
CA ALA A 148 13.97 -17.02 1.20
C ALA A 148 13.33 -16.13 0.11
N ASN A 149 12.49 -15.17 0.48
CA ASN A 149 11.80 -14.28 -0.44
C ASN A 149 12.42 -12.87 -0.55
N LYS A 150 13.61 -12.63 0.03
CA LYS A 150 14.30 -11.33 -0.04
C LYS A 150 14.69 -10.89 -1.44
N ALA A 151 14.86 -11.82 -2.37
CA ALA A 151 15.27 -11.54 -3.76
C ALA A 151 14.10 -11.54 -4.76
N ILE A 152 12.87 -11.71 -4.29
CA ILE A 152 11.70 -11.67 -5.18
C ILE A 152 11.55 -10.29 -5.81
N SER A 153 11.20 -10.24 -7.09
CA SER A 153 10.90 -8.99 -7.78
C SER A 153 9.74 -9.14 -8.76
N SER A 154 9.08 -8.02 -9.06
CA SER A 154 8.10 -7.93 -10.14
C SER A 154 8.76 -7.49 -11.44
N PRO A 155 8.10 -7.61 -12.60
CA PRO A 155 8.40 -6.81 -13.77
C PRO A 155 8.34 -5.31 -13.46
N GLN A 156 8.85 -4.48 -14.38
CA GLN A 156 8.70 -3.03 -14.32
C GLN A 156 7.21 -2.67 -14.34
N LEU A 157 6.79 -1.82 -13.44
CA LEU A 157 5.42 -1.32 -13.31
C LEU A 157 5.39 0.16 -13.74
N ILE A 158 4.37 0.52 -14.51
CA ILE A 158 4.10 1.90 -14.90
C ILE A 158 2.75 2.28 -14.31
N ILE A 159 2.75 3.22 -13.39
CA ILE A 159 1.53 3.72 -12.73
C ILE A 159 1.19 5.08 -13.30
N LYS A 160 -0.04 5.23 -13.79
CA LYS A 160 -0.53 6.42 -14.52
C LYS A 160 -1.63 7.17 -13.80
N GLU A 161 -2.05 6.72 -12.65
CA GLU A 161 -3.12 7.36 -11.87
C GLU A 161 -2.97 7.06 -10.38
N CYS A 162 -3.50 7.95 -9.55
CA CYS A 162 -3.84 7.64 -8.18
C CYS A 162 -5.36 7.63 -8.00
N ILE A 163 -5.83 6.99 -6.93
CA ILE A 163 -7.24 6.71 -6.71
C ILE A 163 -7.59 7.06 -5.27
N LEU A 164 -8.70 7.76 -5.08
CA LEU A 164 -9.35 7.92 -3.78
C LEU A 164 -10.34 6.79 -3.59
N TYR A 165 -10.14 6.01 -2.52
CA TYR A 165 -10.97 4.86 -2.17
C TYR A 165 -11.79 5.11 -0.91
N GLU A 166 -12.99 4.55 -0.89
CA GLU A 166 -13.73 4.24 0.33
C GLU A 166 -13.43 2.81 0.77
N SER A 167 -13.15 2.61 2.06
CA SER A 167 -12.90 1.31 2.67
C SER A 167 -14.10 0.88 3.50
N ILE A 168 -14.86 -0.09 3.02
CA ILE A 168 -15.99 -0.68 3.75
C ILE A 168 -15.50 -1.94 4.45
N LEU A 169 -15.55 -1.93 5.78
CA LEU A 169 -15.14 -3.09 6.59
C LEU A 169 -16.21 -4.18 6.52
N GLN A 170 -15.82 -5.39 6.12
CA GLN A 170 -16.65 -6.58 6.07
C GLN A 170 -15.99 -7.71 6.87
N ARG A 171 -16.73 -8.80 7.17
CA ARG A 171 -16.22 -9.94 7.93
C ARG A 171 -15.05 -10.62 7.21
N GLU A 172 -15.16 -10.79 5.89
CA GLU A 172 -14.15 -11.42 5.04
C GLU A 172 -12.92 -10.53 4.84
N GLY A 173 -13.08 -9.22 4.98
CA GLY A 173 -12.00 -8.26 4.77
C GLY A 173 -12.55 -6.90 4.28
N PRO A 174 -11.69 -5.90 4.06
CA PRO A 174 -12.14 -4.62 3.55
C PRO A 174 -12.52 -4.74 2.07
N ARG A 175 -13.65 -4.16 1.69
CA ARG A 175 -14.03 -3.89 0.31
C ARG A 175 -13.67 -2.45 -0.02
N TYR A 176 -12.91 -2.24 -1.09
CA TYR A 176 -12.53 -0.92 -1.56
C TYR A 176 -13.38 -0.49 -2.74
N ILE A 177 -13.97 0.70 -2.65
CA ILE A 177 -14.77 1.32 -3.71
C ILE A 177 -14.01 2.55 -4.18
N ALA A 178 -13.67 2.61 -5.47
CA ALA A 178 -13.05 3.80 -6.05
C ALA A 178 -14.09 4.93 -6.09
N LEU A 179 -13.85 5.99 -5.33
CA LEU A 179 -14.65 7.21 -5.33
C LEU A 179 -14.28 8.10 -6.53
N ARG A 180 -12.98 8.24 -6.79
CA ARG A 180 -12.47 9.03 -7.90
C ARG A 180 -11.06 8.58 -8.31
N LYS A 181 -10.79 8.66 -9.64
CA LYS A 181 -9.49 8.40 -10.24
C LYS A 181 -8.88 9.71 -10.72
N PHE A 182 -7.58 9.84 -10.58
CA PHE A 182 -6.81 11.03 -10.93
C PHE A 182 -5.64 10.61 -11.82
N PRO A 183 -5.78 10.73 -13.17
CA PRO A 183 -4.69 10.46 -14.09
C PRO A 183 -3.52 11.41 -13.84
N PHE A 184 -2.30 10.89 -13.96
CA PHE A 184 -1.10 11.71 -13.89
C PHE A 184 -0.96 12.55 -15.16
N GLY A 185 -0.38 13.75 -15.01
CA GLY A 185 0.00 14.60 -16.13
C GLY A 185 1.09 13.93 -16.97
N LYS A 186 1.22 14.41 -18.24
CA LYS A 186 2.27 13.91 -19.16
C LYS A 186 3.59 14.62 -18.89
#